data_83b4a2d8a6535aa0c2cc6fa83b9e1860
#
_entry.id   83b4a2d8a6535aa0c2cc6fa83b9e1860
#
_cell.length_a   1.000
_cell.length_b   1.000
_cell.length_c   1.000
_cell.angle_alpha   90.00
_cell.angle_beta   90.00
_cell.angle_gamma   90.00
#
_symmetry.space_group_name_H-M   'P 1'
#
loop_
_entity.id
_entity.type
_entity.pdbx_description
1 polymer ?
#
loop_
_entity_poly.entity_id
_entity_poly.type
_entity_poly.pdbx_seq_one_letter_code
_entity_poly.pdbx_strand_id
1 'polypeptide(L)'
;MKKAALALLVLTVKLSVAQASVPQPDEKLAAGEHYTELAGVKFWYKVAGRGPVLVIQAPGWGVGSEYLRNGLAPLEQHFTLIYYDTRGSARSSRPPDEKHMTTADMVDDLERLRRFWGLDSMTLLGHSHGGAIALGYAIRYPKFVHGLVLVDSNIEDYDDGADRNREIAARKNDPRFKDAIASMTSDFDPKTDEQFDSFLKRVLPLYFYEPVSGLPRFAKTDTGPLPSVWAYHAFAAPDKPLMKEDGSLDRIEAQTLILVGRADWICPVAEAEHIRKGIRNSRLVVLDKSGHFPWIEVSERFFAEVIRFAK
;
A
#
# COMPACT_ATOMS: atom_id res chain seq x y z
N MET A 1 -28.56 -58.99 -68.48
CA MET A 1 -28.04 -57.60 -68.28
C MET A 1 -28.24 -57.25 -66.81
N LYS A 2 -27.16 -57.35 -65.99
CA LYS A 2 -27.19 -57.03 -64.54
C LYS A 2 -26.51 -55.68 -64.32
N LYS A 3 -27.27 -54.71 -63.86
CA LYS A 3 -26.73 -53.41 -63.48
C LYS A 3 -26.12 -53.50 -62.07
N ALA A 4 -24.79 -53.26 -61.93
CA ALA A 4 -24.14 -53.11 -60.64
C ALA A 4 -24.30 -51.68 -60.18
N ALA A 5 -24.86 -51.46 -58.97
CA ALA A 5 -24.94 -50.17 -58.30
C ALA A 5 -23.69 -50.01 -57.43
N LEU A 6 -22.94 -48.98 -57.71
CA LEU A 6 -21.73 -48.59 -56.94
C LEU A 6 -22.21 -47.69 -55.80
N ALA A 7 -22.14 -48.15 -54.54
CA ALA A 7 -22.41 -47.33 -53.36
C ALA A 7 -21.19 -46.58 -52.94
N LEU A 8 -21.24 -45.23 -53.03
CA LEU A 8 -20.21 -44.33 -52.57
C LEU A 8 -20.30 -44.10 -51.08
N LEU A 9 -19.38 -44.64 -50.30
CA LEU A 9 -19.28 -44.45 -48.83
C LEU A 9 -18.59 -43.12 -48.58
N VAL A 10 -19.33 -42.10 -48.17
CA VAL A 10 -18.76 -40.80 -47.75
C VAL A 10 -18.38 -40.89 -46.28
N LEU A 11 -17.10 -40.99 -46.00
CA LEU A 11 -16.53 -40.96 -44.63
C LEU A 11 -16.43 -39.51 -44.16
N THR A 12 -17.37 -39.04 -43.34
CA THR A 12 -17.29 -37.73 -42.69
C THR A 12 -16.36 -37.81 -41.46
N VAL A 13 -15.15 -37.35 -41.58
CA VAL A 13 -14.22 -37.15 -40.46
C VAL A 13 -14.68 -35.91 -39.71
N LYS A 14 -15.27 -36.07 -38.51
CA LYS A 14 -15.49 -34.95 -37.58
C LYS A 14 -14.16 -34.62 -36.90
N LEU A 15 -13.51 -33.56 -37.35
CA LEU A 15 -12.41 -32.93 -36.59
C LEU A 15 -13.03 -32.27 -35.31
N SER A 16 -12.88 -32.90 -34.18
CA SER A 16 -13.09 -32.25 -32.89
C SER A 16 -11.92 -31.32 -32.61
N VAL A 17 -12.10 -30.03 -32.88
CA VAL A 17 -11.19 -29.00 -32.38
C VAL A 17 -11.40 -28.91 -30.86
N ALA A 18 -10.48 -29.48 -30.10
CA ALA A 18 -10.42 -29.25 -28.68
C ALA A 18 -10.17 -27.73 -28.46
N GLN A 19 -11.22 -26.99 -28.12
CA GLN A 19 -11.03 -25.63 -27.59
C GLN A 19 -10.22 -25.73 -26.30
N ALA A 20 -8.97 -25.28 -26.36
CA ALA A 20 -8.19 -25.09 -25.16
C ALA A 20 -9.02 -24.15 -24.25
N SER A 21 -9.46 -24.63 -23.10
CA SER A 21 -10.12 -23.82 -22.09
C SER A 21 -9.15 -22.74 -21.67
N VAL A 22 -9.53 -21.49 -21.91
CA VAL A 22 -8.84 -20.34 -21.29
C VAL A 22 -8.89 -20.59 -19.79
N PRO A 23 -7.73 -20.61 -19.05
CA PRO A 23 -7.77 -20.78 -17.61
C PRO A 23 -8.71 -19.73 -17.02
N GLN A 24 -9.71 -20.17 -16.27
CA GLN A 24 -10.56 -19.27 -15.49
C GLN A 24 -9.64 -18.54 -14.52
N PRO A 25 -9.75 -17.21 -14.39
CA PRO A 25 -9.01 -16.49 -13.34
C PRO A 25 -9.29 -17.19 -12.01
N ASP A 26 -8.25 -17.40 -11.19
CA ASP A 26 -8.46 -17.93 -9.85
C ASP A 26 -9.53 -17.05 -9.17
N GLU A 27 -10.58 -17.65 -8.62
CA GLU A 27 -11.70 -16.91 -7.99
C GLU A 27 -11.21 -15.87 -6.96
N LYS A 28 -10.06 -16.13 -6.34
CA LYS A 28 -9.42 -15.25 -5.36
C LYS A 28 -8.90 -13.95 -5.96
N LEU A 29 -8.58 -13.94 -7.25
CA LEU A 29 -8.11 -12.76 -7.99
C LEU A 29 -9.15 -12.26 -8.99
N ALA A 30 -10.39 -12.71 -8.90
CA ALA A 30 -11.50 -12.12 -9.66
C ALA A 30 -11.69 -10.65 -9.26
N ALA A 31 -12.01 -9.81 -10.25
CA ALA A 31 -12.27 -8.39 -9.97
C ALA A 31 -13.45 -8.24 -9.02
N GLY A 32 -13.31 -7.38 -8.00
CA GLY A 32 -14.35 -7.16 -7.00
C GLY A 32 -13.81 -7.10 -5.58
N GLU A 33 -14.72 -7.05 -4.62
CA GLU A 33 -14.44 -7.05 -3.19
C GLU A 33 -14.62 -8.47 -2.62
N HIS A 34 -13.69 -8.84 -1.76
CA HIS A 34 -13.60 -10.19 -1.21
C HIS A 34 -13.28 -10.15 0.28
N TYR A 35 -13.54 -11.28 0.93
CA TYR A 35 -13.09 -11.54 2.30
C TYR A 35 -12.40 -12.90 2.37
N THR A 36 -11.41 -12.99 3.23
CA THR A 36 -10.78 -14.26 3.62
C THR A 36 -10.44 -14.26 5.09
N GLU A 37 -10.42 -15.42 5.72
CA GLU A 37 -10.02 -15.57 7.10
C GLU A 37 -8.69 -16.30 7.20
N LEU A 38 -7.68 -15.64 7.79
CA LEU A 38 -6.33 -16.18 7.93
C LEU A 38 -5.84 -15.88 9.35
N ALA A 39 -5.40 -16.91 10.06
CA ALA A 39 -4.86 -16.82 11.42
C ALA A 39 -5.78 -16.04 12.39
N GLY A 40 -7.10 -16.24 12.29
CA GLY A 40 -8.09 -15.61 13.17
C GLY A 40 -8.41 -14.15 12.85
N VAL A 41 -7.92 -13.64 11.71
CA VAL A 41 -8.26 -12.31 11.18
C VAL A 41 -9.03 -12.46 9.89
N LYS A 42 -10.21 -11.83 9.82
CA LYS A 42 -10.98 -11.70 8.59
C LYS A 42 -10.47 -10.48 7.82
N PHE A 43 -9.76 -10.71 6.73
CA PHE A 43 -9.24 -9.67 5.84
C PHE A 43 -10.24 -9.31 4.77
N TRP A 44 -10.46 -8.02 4.56
CA TRP A 44 -11.07 -7.49 3.36
C TRP A 44 -9.97 -7.16 2.33
N TYR A 45 -10.22 -7.51 1.07
CA TYR A 45 -9.38 -7.07 -0.05
C TYR A 45 -10.23 -6.82 -1.29
N LYS A 46 -9.69 -6.01 -2.20
CA LYS A 46 -10.30 -5.69 -3.49
C LYS A 46 -9.29 -5.91 -4.60
N VAL A 47 -9.75 -6.57 -5.65
CA VAL A 47 -9.01 -6.74 -6.90
C VAL A 47 -9.62 -5.84 -7.96
N ALA A 48 -8.81 -5.02 -8.62
CA ALA A 48 -9.26 -4.11 -9.67
C ALA A 48 -8.18 -3.93 -10.76
N GLY A 49 -8.62 -3.57 -11.97
CA GLY A 49 -7.71 -3.34 -13.08
C GLY A 49 -7.32 -4.61 -13.84
N ARG A 50 -6.27 -4.50 -14.65
CA ARG A 50 -5.78 -5.59 -15.51
C ARG A 50 -4.29 -5.41 -15.82
N GLY A 51 -3.57 -6.52 -15.95
CA GLY A 51 -2.14 -6.54 -16.20
C GLY A 51 -1.36 -7.26 -15.09
N PRO A 52 -0.04 -7.04 -14.98
CA PRO A 52 0.75 -7.60 -13.89
C PRO A 52 0.19 -7.24 -12.52
N VAL A 53 0.34 -8.14 -11.54
CA VAL A 53 -0.16 -7.90 -10.18
C VAL A 53 0.73 -6.89 -9.46
N LEU A 54 0.10 -5.89 -8.84
CA LEU A 54 0.72 -4.94 -7.94
C LEU A 54 -0.09 -4.91 -6.63
N VAL A 55 0.52 -5.34 -5.53
CA VAL A 55 -0.12 -5.35 -4.22
C VAL A 55 0.11 -4.00 -3.52
N ILE A 56 -0.96 -3.40 -3.04
CA ILE A 56 -0.94 -2.09 -2.38
C ILE A 56 -1.00 -2.29 -0.88
N GLN A 57 0.09 -1.95 -0.20
CA GLN A 57 0.24 -2.04 1.25
C GLN A 57 -0.19 -0.74 1.91
N ALA A 58 -1.32 -0.77 2.60
CA ALA A 58 -1.82 0.32 3.42
C ALA A 58 -1.12 0.37 4.79
N PRO A 59 -1.18 1.52 5.51
CA PRO A 59 -0.72 1.60 6.90
C PRO A 59 -1.45 0.62 7.83
N GLY A 60 -0.87 0.32 8.97
CA GLY A 60 -1.38 -0.68 9.92
C GLY A 60 -1.84 -0.15 11.27
N TRP A 61 -1.98 1.16 11.43
CA TRP A 61 -2.35 1.80 12.71
C TRP A 61 -3.79 2.31 12.74
N GLY A 62 -4.71 1.62 12.04
CA GLY A 62 -6.14 1.90 12.08
C GLY A 62 -6.69 2.61 10.84
N VAL A 63 -5.85 3.11 9.96
CA VAL A 63 -6.27 3.72 8.68
C VAL A 63 -6.47 2.63 7.64
N GLY A 64 -7.62 2.67 6.94
CA GLY A 64 -7.92 1.74 5.86
C GLY A 64 -7.22 2.07 4.54
N SER A 65 -7.38 1.17 3.56
CA SER A 65 -6.78 1.31 2.23
C SER A 65 -7.57 2.23 1.28
N GLU A 66 -8.69 2.81 1.69
CA GLU A 66 -9.62 3.53 0.82
C GLU A 66 -8.98 4.71 0.08
N TYR A 67 -8.21 5.54 0.79
CA TYR A 67 -7.55 6.70 0.18
C TYR A 67 -6.51 6.30 -0.87
N LEU A 68 -5.84 5.14 -0.69
CA LEU A 68 -4.95 4.55 -1.69
C LEU A 68 -5.74 3.98 -2.86
N ARG A 69 -6.81 3.23 -2.57
CA ARG A 69 -7.66 2.64 -3.59
C ARG A 69 -8.19 3.69 -4.58
N ASN A 70 -8.74 4.76 -4.05
CA ASN A 70 -9.29 5.82 -4.88
C ASN A 70 -8.19 6.70 -5.50
N GLY A 71 -7.11 6.95 -4.75
CA GLY A 71 -5.99 7.77 -5.19
C GLY A 71 -5.12 7.12 -6.26
N LEU A 72 -4.94 5.79 -6.20
CA LEU A 72 -4.12 5.03 -7.13
C LEU A 72 -4.92 4.37 -8.26
N ALA A 73 -6.23 4.58 -8.34
CA ALA A 73 -7.08 4.03 -9.39
C ALA A 73 -6.57 4.22 -10.84
N PRO A 74 -5.84 5.30 -11.21
CA PRO A 74 -5.25 5.39 -12.55
C PRO A 74 -4.29 4.26 -12.91
N LEU A 75 -3.65 3.61 -11.92
CA LEU A 75 -2.78 2.45 -12.14
C LEU A 75 -3.55 1.19 -12.58
N GLU A 76 -4.85 1.10 -12.34
CA GLU A 76 -5.71 -0.03 -12.74
C GLU A 76 -5.78 -0.20 -14.27
N GLN A 77 -5.40 0.81 -15.04
CA GLN A 77 -5.27 0.72 -16.49
C GLN A 77 -4.02 -0.09 -16.93
N HIS A 78 -3.05 -0.26 -16.02
CA HIS A 78 -1.75 -0.87 -16.30
C HIS A 78 -1.48 -2.14 -15.49
N PHE A 79 -2.15 -2.30 -14.34
CA PHE A 79 -1.90 -3.36 -13.37
C PHE A 79 -3.20 -3.97 -12.85
N THR A 80 -3.14 -5.21 -12.44
CA THR A 80 -4.12 -5.80 -11.54
C THR A 80 -3.72 -5.41 -10.11
N LEU A 81 -4.44 -4.47 -9.51
CA LEU A 81 -4.18 -3.97 -8.16
C LEU A 81 -4.91 -4.81 -7.14
N ILE A 82 -4.20 -5.22 -6.09
CA ILE A 82 -4.78 -5.86 -4.92
C ILE A 82 -4.63 -4.88 -3.76
N TYR A 83 -5.74 -4.26 -3.36
CA TYR A 83 -5.85 -3.43 -2.17
C TYR A 83 -6.35 -4.28 -1.03
N TYR A 84 -5.87 -4.08 0.18
CA TYR A 84 -6.42 -4.74 1.35
C TYR A 84 -6.32 -3.85 2.59
N ASP A 85 -7.22 -4.06 3.52
CA ASP A 85 -7.16 -3.40 4.83
C ASP A 85 -6.34 -4.28 5.77
N THR A 86 -5.36 -3.68 6.45
CA THR A 86 -4.56 -4.38 7.46
C THR A 86 -5.41 -4.81 8.66
N ARG A 87 -4.91 -5.75 9.46
CA ARG A 87 -5.57 -6.18 10.69
C ARG A 87 -6.03 -5.00 11.55
N GLY A 88 -7.24 -5.05 12.08
CA GLY A 88 -7.81 -4.02 12.95
C GLY A 88 -8.18 -2.71 12.26
N SER A 89 -7.97 -2.58 10.96
CA SER A 89 -8.24 -1.35 10.20
C SER A 89 -9.45 -1.52 9.29
N ALA A 90 -10.27 -0.49 9.20
CA ALA A 90 -11.43 -0.37 8.32
C ALA A 90 -12.31 -1.64 8.28
N ARG A 91 -12.30 -2.40 7.16
CA ARG A 91 -13.17 -3.58 6.92
C ARG A 91 -12.56 -4.91 7.40
N SER A 92 -11.27 -4.91 7.75
CA SER A 92 -10.62 -6.09 8.32
C SER A 92 -10.83 -6.18 9.82
N SER A 93 -11.01 -7.42 10.33
CA SER A 93 -11.29 -7.62 11.74
C SER A 93 -10.06 -7.36 12.62
N ARG A 94 -10.30 -7.11 13.89
CA ARG A 94 -9.27 -7.08 14.93
C ARG A 94 -8.67 -8.48 15.08
N PRO A 95 -7.35 -8.59 15.40
CA PRO A 95 -6.77 -9.87 15.81
C PRO A 95 -7.38 -10.31 17.15
N PRO A 96 -7.29 -11.60 17.48
CA PRO A 96 -7.82 -12.13 18.77
C PRO A 96 -7.17 -11.52 20.00
N ASP A 97 -5.92 -11.05 19.90
CA ASP A 97 -5.18 -10.40 20.98
C ASP A 97 -4.52 -9.12 20.42
N GLU A 98 -4.71 -7.99 21.13
CA GLU A 98 -4.13 -6.69 20.74
C GLU A 98 -2.59 -6.66 20.74
N LYS A 99 -1.95 -7.59 21.46
CA LYS A 99 -0.49 -7.77 21.39
C LYS A 99 0.01 -8.05 19.98
N HIS A 100 -0.87 -8.58 19.13
CA HIS A 100 -0.61 -8.84 17.72
C HIS A 100 -0.89 -7.64 16.80
N MET A 101 -0.93 -6.43 17.33
CA MET A 101 -0.95 -5.20 16.54
C MET A 101 0.48 -4.67 16.31
N THR A 102 1.35 -5.46 15.69
CA THR A 102 2.75 -5.10 15.40
C THR A 102 3.01 -5.13 13.90
N THR A 103 4.01 -4.36 13.44
CA THR A 103 4.48 -4.41 12.04
C THR A 103 4.92 -5.83 11.67
N ALA A 104 5.58 -6.54 12.57
CA ALA A 104 6.01 -7.92 12.35
C ALA A 104 4.83 -8.88 12.09
N ASP A 105 3.71 -8.72 12.82
CA ASP A 105 2.49 -9.50 12.57
C ASP A 105 1.84 -9.15 11.22
N MET A 106 1.88 -7.86 10.83
CA MET A 106 1.36 -7.41 9.53
C MET A 106 2.22 -7.91 8.37
N VAL A 107 3.53 -8.03 8.56
CA VAL A 107 4.44 -8.69 7.61
C VAL A 107 4.09 -10.17 7.42
N ASP A 108 3.79 -10.86 8.52
CA ASP A 108 3.37 -12.27 8.46
C ASP A 108 1.98 -12.42 7.82
N ASP A 109 1.08 -11.45 8.02
CA ASP A 109 -0.21 -11.42 7.31
C ASP A 109 -0.04 -11.28 5.80
N LEU A 110 0.85 -10.38 5.37
CA LEU A 110 1.13 -10.20 3.95
C LEU A 110 1.65 -11.49 3.31
N GLU A 111 2.48 -12.27 4.02
CA GLU A 111 2.91 -13.60 3.54
C GLU A 111 1.75 -14.59 3.47
N ARG A 112 0.85 -14.59 4.48
CA ARG A 112 -0.35 -15.45 4.45
C ARG A 112 -1.28 -15.07 3.28
N LEU A 113 -1.47 -13.77 3.05
CA LEU A 113 -2.26 -13.24 1.93
C LEU A 113 -1.63 -13.60 0.58
N ARG A 114 -0.30 -13.42 0.41
CA ARG A 114 0.40 -13.83 -0.81
C ARG A 114 0.13 -15.30 -1.14
N ARG A 115 0.31 -16.18 -0.15
CA ARG A 115 0.05 -17.63 -0.32
C ARG A 115 -1.42 -17.91 -0.62
N PHE A 116 -2.33 -17.21 0.04
CA PHE A 116 -3.76 -17.34 -0.21
C PHE A 116 -4.11 -16.93 -1.63
N TRP A 117 -3.56 -15.83 -2.14
CA TRP A 117 -3.75 -15.37 -3.52
C TRP A 117 -3.04 -16.26 -4.56
N GLY A 118 -2.19 -17.18 -4.17
CA GLY A 118 -1.44 -18.07 -5.06
C GLY A 118 -0.33 -17.35 -5.82
N LEU A 119 0.21 -16.25 -5.29
CA LEU A 119 1.28 -15.48 -5.93
C LEU A 119 2.65 -16.09 -5.61
N ASP A 120 3.41 -16.47 -6.61
CA ASP A 120 4.78 -16.97 -6.44
C ASP A 120 5.70 -15.86 -5.89
N SER A 121 5.57 -14.66 -6.43
CA SER A 121 6.24 -13.44 -5.95
C SER A 121 5.33 -12.23 -6.19
N MET A 122 5.65 -11.08 -5.57
CA MET A 122 4.84 -9.86 -5.67
C MET A 122 5.69 -8.66 -6.05
N THR A 123 5.11 -7.75 -6.84
CA THR A 123 5.51 -6.34 -6.81
C THR A 123 4.67 -5.65 -5.74
N LEU A 124 5.32 -4.97 -4.79
CA LEU A 124 4.68 -4.26 -3.67
C LEU A 124 4.78 -2.76 -3.86
N LEU A 125 3.71 -2.05 -3.54
CA LEU A 125 3.74 -0.60 -3.31
C LEU A 125 3.29 -0.34 -1.88
N GLY A 126 4.18 0.19 -1.06
CA GLY A 126 3.90 0.60 0.31
C GLY A 126 3.92 2.12 0.47
N HIS A 127 2.94 2.68 1.18
CA HIS A 127 2.85 4.11 1.47
C HIS A 127 2.92 4.35 2.98
N SER A 128 3.76 5.33 3.41
CA SER A 128 3.88 5.71 4.82
C SER A 128 4.30 4.50 5.67
N HIS A 129 3.61 4.20 6.77
CA HIS A 129 3.83 2.97 7.55
C HIS A 129 3.58 1.68 6.73
N GLY A 130 2.75 1.73 5.67
CA GLY A 130 2.66 0.62 4.72
C GLY A 130 3.98 0.36 3.99
N GLY A 131 4.84 1.38 3.87
CA GLY A 131 6.22 1.24 3.41
C GLY A 131 7.10 0.47 4.40
N ALA A 132 6.98 0.71 5.71
CA ALA A 132 7.66 -0.08 6.72
C ALA A 132 7.24 -1.56 6.66
N ILE A 133 5.93 -1.84 6.56
CA ILE A 133 5.45 -3.22 6.39
C ILE A 133 6.05 -3.86 5.12
N ALA A 134 6.12 -3.12 4.01
CA ALA A 134 6.69 -3.61 2.76
C ALA A 134 8.22 -3.82 2.85
N LEU A 135 8.96 -2.94 3.54
CA LEU A 135 10.37 -3.10 3.87
C LEU A 135 10.59 -4.35 4.71
N GLY A 136 9.86 -4.46 5.82
CA GLY A 136 9.93 -5.61 6.70
C GLY A 136 9.64 -6.93 5.99
N TYR A 137 8.66 -6.92 5.07
CA TYR A 137 8.37 -8.08 4.23
C TYR A 137 9.53 -8.41 3.28
N ALA A 138 10.10 -7.42 2.60
CA ALA A 138 11.22 -7.62 1.69
C ALA A 138 12.51 -8.09 2.42
N ILE A 139 12.71 -7.66 3.67
CA ILE A 139 13.81 -8.13 4.53
C ILE A 139 13.60 -9.59 4.95
N ARG A 140 12.37 -9.95 5.36
CA ARG A 140 12.06 -11.29 5.89
C ARG A 140 11.87 -12.34 4.79
N TYR A 141 11.32 -11.93 3.64
CA TYR A 141 10.93 -12.79 2.53
C TYR A 141 11.50 -12.32 1.18
N PRO A 142 12.83 -12.07 1.04
CA PRO A 142 13.41 -11.41 -0.13
C PRO A 142 13.10 -12.12 -1.45
N LYS A 143 13.02 -13.46 -1.45
CA LYS A 143 12.75 -14.26 -2.66
C LYS A 143 11.33 -14.10 -3.21
N PHE A 144 10.41 -13.53 -2.43
CA PHE A 144 9.02 -13.36 -2.84
C PHE A 144 8.67 -11.92 -3.23
N VAL A 145 9.68 -11.03 -3.29
CA VAL A 145 9.51 -9.65 -3.76
C VAL A 145 10.21 -9.49 -5.10
N HIS A 146 9.43 -9.30 -6.16
CA HIS A 146 9.94 -9.05 -7.49
C HIS A 146 10.38 -7.60 -7.67
N GLY A 147 9.57 -6.66 -7.18
CA GLY A 147 9.83 -5.23 -7.18
C GLY A 147 9.23 -4.56 -5.96
N LEU A 148 9.86 -3.49 -5.48
CA LEU A 148 9.43 -2.74 -4.31
C LEU A 148 9.29 -1.25 -4.65
N VAL A 149 8.12 -0.69 -4.45
CA VAL A 149 7.84 0.75 -4.58
C VAL A 149 7.53 1.30 -3.21
N LEU A 150 8.38 2.18 -2.72
CA LEU A 150 8.22 2.87 -1.44
C LEU A 150 7.80 4.31 -1.70
N VAL A 151 6.66 4.71 -1.17
CA VAL A 151 6.09 6.04 -1.37
C VAL A 151 5.96 6.72 -0.02
N ASP A 152 6.74 7.80 0.17
CA ASP A 152 6.70 8.57 1.43
C ASP A 152 6.71 7.62 2.65
N SER A 153 7.68 6.71 2.66
CA SER A 153 7.74 5.55 3.57
C SER A 153 8.69 5.79 4.71
N ASN A 154 8.34 5.27 5.88
CA ASN A 154 9.22 5.26 7.05
C ASN A 154 9.89 3.90 7.27
N ILE A 155 10.93 3.91 8.12
CA ILE A 155 11.57 2.75 8.75
C ILE A 155 11.13 2.73 10.21
N GLU A 156 10.63 1.61 10.71
CA GLU A 156 10.00 1.59 12.04
C GLU A 156 10.97 1.89 13.19
N ASP A 157 12.21 1.45 13.11
CA ASP A 157 13.21 1.63 14.15
C ASP A 157 14.29 2.70 13.84
N TYR A 158 13.98 3.63 12.93
CA TYR A 158 14.85 4.76 12.61
C TYR A 158 14.42 6.03 13.34
N ASP A 159 15.37 6.77 13.90
CA ASP A 159 15.10 8.05 14.57
C ASP A 159 15.19 9.23 13.58
N ASP A 160 14.06 9.64 13.07
CA ASP A 160 13.89 10.78 12.17
C ASP A 160 13.39 12.06 12.88
N GLY A 161 13.28 12.05 14.19
CA GLY A 161 12.66 13.13 14.98
C GLY A 161 13.27 14.51 14.72
N ALA A 162 14.59 14.61 14.54
CA ALA A 162 15.25 15.87 14.21
C ALA A 162 14.83 16.40 12.83
N ASP A 163 14.67 15.52 11.84
CA ASP A 163 14.28 15.88 10.48
C ASP A 163 12.81 16.31 10.43
N ARG A 164 11.91 15.57 11.08
CA ARG A 164 10.49 15.95 11.23
C ARG A 164 10.34 17.32 11.89
N ASN A 165 11.07 17.57 12.98
CA ASN A 165 11.04 18.86 13.68
C ASN A 165 11.50 20.01 12.78
N ARG A 166 12.51 19.79 11.94
CA ARG A 166 12.99 20.77 10.97
C ARG A 166 11.91 21.11 9.93
N GLU A 167 11.23 20.09 9.40
CA GLU A 167 10.14 20.28 8.45
C GLU A 167 8.94 21.03 9.03
N ILE A 168 8.57 20.76 10.28
CA ILE A 168 7.52 21.52 11.00
C ILE A 168 7.98 22.96 11.24
N ALA A 169 9.22 23.16 11.69
CA ALA A 169 9.77 24.49 11.96
C ALA A 169 9.79 25.37 10.70
N ALA A 170 10.07 24.79 9.53
CA ALA A 170 10.04 25.50 8.25
C ALA A 170 8.64 26.05 7.89
N ARG A 171 7.57 25.43 8.43
CA ARG A 171 6.16 25.83 8.20
C ARG A 171 5.59 26.74 9.28
N LYS A 172 6.31 26.96 10.39
CA LYS A 172 5.80 27.63 11.59
C LYS A 172 5.21 29.03 11.34
N ASN A 173 5.77 29.78 10.39
CA ASN A 173 5.33 31.13 10.07
C ASN A 173 4.34 31.22 8.91
N ASP A 174 3.97 30.09 8.33
CA ASP A 174 2.98 30.03 7.25
C ASP A 174 1.57 29.86 7.83
N PRO A 175 0.65 30.81 7.58
CA PRO A 175 -0.69 30.78 8.15
C PRO A 175 -1.51 29.56 7.72
N ARG A 176 -1.17 28.92 6.59
CA ARG A 176 -1.85 27.71 6.09
C ARG A 176 -1.69 26.51 7.03
N PHE A 177 -0.62 26.47 7.84
CA PHE A 177 -0.29 25.36 8.73
C PHE A 177 -0.50 25.65 10.21
N LYS A 178 -0.84 26.90 10.57
CA LYS A 178 -0.91 27.37 11.96
C LYS A 178 -1.77 26.46 12.85
N ASP A 179 -3.00 26.18 12.44
CA ASP A 179 -3.95 25.41 13.24
C ASP A 179 -3.57 23.92 13.30
N ALA A 180 -2.98 23.40 12.22
CA ALA A 180 -2.49 22.02 12.17
C ALA A 180 -1.29 21.82 13.12
N ILE A 181 -0.33 22.75 13.14
CA ILE A 181 0.81 22.73 14.07
C ILE A 181 0.33 22.85 15.53
N ALA A 182 -0.62 23.75 15.81
CA ALA A 182 -1.19 23.89 17.13
C ALA A 182 -1.90 22.59 17.60
N SER A 183 -2.55 21.87 16.69
CA SER A 183 -3.21 20.60 17.01
C SER A 183 -2.22 19.48 17.35
N MET A 184 -0.99 19.50 16.82
CA MET A 184 0.04 18.50 17.13
C MET A 184 0.67 18.67 18.51
N THR A 185 0.62 19.88 19.07
CA THR A 185 1.20 20.19 20.39
C THR A 185 0.21 19.97 21.55
N SER A 186 -1.02 19.61 21.26
CA SER A 186 -2.03 19.26 22.28
C SER A 186 -1.87 17.83 22.75
N ASP A 187 -2.16 17.56 24.03
CA ASP A 187 -2.29 16.20 24.55
C ASP A 187 -3.38 15.48 23.77
N PHE A 188 -2.97 14.56 22.90
CA PHE A 188 -3.89 13.85 22.03
C PHE A 188 -4.07 12.41 22.52
N ASP A 189 -5.26 12.13 23.08
CA ASP A 189 -5.67 10.79 23.51
C ASP A 189 -7.13 10.55 23.10
N PRO A 190 -7.38 10.24 21.81
CA PRO A 190 -8.72 10.05 21.28
C PRO A 190 -9.38 8.82 21.92
N LYS A 191 -10.68 8.92 22.23
CA LYS A 191 -11.45 7.82 22.85
C LYS A 191 -12.44 7.17 21.88
N THR A 192 -12.73 7.82 20.74
CA THR A 192 -13.63 7.30 19.71
C THR A 192 -13.02 7.47 18.31
N ASP A 193 -13.52 6.70 17.36
CA ASP A 193 -13.10 6.76 15.97
C ASP A 193 -13.35 8.16 15.38
N GLU A 194 -14.44 8.84 15.77
CA GLU A 194 -14.74 10.22 15.34
C GLU A 194 -13.75 11.25 15.90
N GLN A 195 -13.31 11.08 17.15
CA GLN A 195 -12.29 11.96 17.74
C GLN A 195 -10.95 11.76 17.02
N PHE A 196 -10.62 10.51 16.70
CA PHE A 196 -9.42 10.19 15.97
C PHE A 196 -9.46 10.76 14.54
N ASP A 197 -10.54 10.55 13.80
CA ASP A 197 -10.77 11.13 12.47
C ASP A 197 -10.70 12.67 12.50
N SER A 198 -11.35 13.28 13.48
CA SER A 198 -11.31 14.75 13.65
C SER A 198 -9.90 15.28 13.88
N PHE A 199 -9.07 14.56 14.63
CA PHE A 199 -7.68 14.93 14.82
C PHE A 199 -6.89 14.80 13.51
N LEU A 200 -6.99 13.67 12.82
CA LEU A 200 -6.31 13.46 11.53
C LEU A 200 -6.67 14.56 10.53
N LYS A 201 -7.94 14.95 10.45
CA LYS A 201 -8.39 16.07 9.60
C LYS A 201 -7.78 17.42 9.99
N ARG A 202 -7.59 17.68 11.29
CA ARG A 202 -6.93 18.93 11.75
C ARG A 202 -5.45 19.00 11.40
N VAL A 203 -4.73 17.88 11.49
CA VAL A 203 -3.29 17.82 11.17
C VAL A 203 -3.01 17.60 9.68
N LEU A 204 -4.01 17.17 8.93
CA LEU A 204 -3.90 16.84 7.51
C LEU A 204 -3.30 17.95 6.62
N PRO A 205 -3.50 19.27 6.86
CA PRO A 205 -2.81 20.31 6.09
C PRO A 205 -1.30 20.15 6.04
N LEU A 206 -0.66 19.66 7.10
CA LEU A 206 0.79 19.44 7.15
C LEU A 206 1.30 18.41 6.16
N TYR A 207 0.44 17.48 5.72
CA TYR A 207 0.77 16.41 4.79
C TYR A 207 0.86 16.88 3.34
N PHE A 208 0.57 18.17 3.06
CA PHE A 208 0.60 18.74 1.72
C PHE A 208 1.67 19.81 1.59
N TYR A 209 2.24 19.92 0.41
CA TYR A 209 3.00 21.11 -0.01
C TYR A 209 2.03 22.30 -0.20
N GLU A 210 0.90 22.06 -0.88
CA GLU A 210 -0.15 23.06 -1.12
C GLU A 210 -1.51 22.57 -0.57
N PRO A 211 -1.79 22.81 0.73
CA PRO A 211 -3.00 22.28 1.37
C PRO A 211 -4.30 22.85 0.80
N VAL A 212 -4.32 24.11 0.31
CA VAL A 212 -5.53 24.75 -0.20
C VAL A 212 -6.10 23.98 -1.40
N SER A 213 -5.24 23.52 -2.30
CA SER A 213 -5.64 22.71 -3.45
C SER A 213 -5.62 21.21 -3.18
N GLY A 214 -4.80 20.74 -2.24
CA GLY A 214 -4.60 19.33 -1.91
C GLY A 214 -5.77 18.73 -1.13
N LEU A 215 -6.20 19.40 -0.05
CA LEU A 215 -7.27 18.91 0.82
C LEU A 215 -8.58 18.57 0.11
N PRO A 216 -9.14 19.43 -0.77
CA PRO A 216 -10.37 19.08 -1.48
C PRO A 216 -10.22 17.89 -2.44
N ARG A 217 -9.00 17.66 -2.97
CA ARG A 217 -8.71 16.50 -3.83
C ARG A 217 -8.57 15.22 -3.00
N PHE A 218 -7.88 15.31 -1.87
CA PHE A 218 -7.76 14.20 -0.93
C PHE A 218 -9.12 13.75 -0.40
N ALA A 219 -9.99 14.68 0.01
CA ALA A 219 -11.33 14.37 0.51
C ALA A 219 -12.20 13.57 -0.48
N LYS A 220 -11.90 13.63 -1.79
CA LYS A 220 -12.58 12.81 -2.80
C LYS A 220 -12.07 11.37 -2.84
N THR A 221 -10.87 11.12 -2.33
CA THR A 221 -10.26 9.79 -2.27
C THR A 221 -10.49 9.12 -0.93
N ASP A 222 -10.62 9.89 0.14
CA ASP A 222 -10.79 9.40 1.51
C ASP A 222 -12.30 9.34 1.86
N THR A 223 -12.97 8.33 1.32
CA THR A 223 -14.42 8.10 1.46
C THR A 223 -14.75 6.81 2.20
N GLY A 224 -13.75 6.23 2.85
CA GLY A 224 -13.84 4.94 3.53
C GLY A 224 -14.44 5.00 4.95
N PRO A 225 -14.41 3.88 5.65
CA PRO A 225 -14.73 3.83 7.07
C PRO A 225 -13.81 4.75 7.89
N LEU A 226 -14.31 5.21 9.04
CA LEU A 226 -13.49 5.98 9.98
C LEU A 226 -12.24 5.20 10.40
N PRO A 227 -11.14 5.90 10.70
CA PRO A 227 -9.95 5.25 11.24
C PRO A 227 -10.24 4.65 12.62
N SER A 228 -9.68 3.48 12.90
CA SER A 228 -9.92 2.76 14.16
C SER A 228 -9.05 3.31 15.29
N VAL A 229 -9.65 3.96 16.27
CA VAL A 229 -8.97 4.43 17.47
C VAL A 229 -8.41 3.27 18.30
N TRP A 230 -9.12 2.14 18.33
CA TRP A 230 -8.64 0.93 18.98
C TRP A 230 -7.31 0.45 18.35
N ALA A 231 -7.26 0.36 17.03
CA ALA A 231 -6.05 -0.07 16.33
C ALA A 231 -4.89 0.92 16.53
N TYR A 232 -5.19 2.22 16.57
CA TYR A 232 -4.21 3.26 16.87
C TYR A 232 -3.59 3.04 18.25
N HIS A 233 -4.39 2.89 19.32
CA HIS A 233 -3.87 2.65 20.67
C HIS A 233 -3.14 1.32 20.80
N ALA A 234 -3.70 0.25 20.21
CA ALA A 234 -3.06 -1.04 20.23
C ALA A 234 -1.71 -1.06 19.51
N PHE A 235 -1.58 -0.33 18.39
CA PHE A 235 -0.33 -0.19 17.66
C PHE A 235 0.69 0.72 18.39
N ALA A 236 0.23 1.83 18.97
CA ALA A 236 1.07 2.83 19.65
C ALA A 236 1.42 2.45 21.10
N ALA A 237 1.05 1.27 21.59
CA ALA A 237 1.36 0.85 22.96
C ALA A 237 2.89 0.84 23.19
N PRO A 238 3.38 1.44 24.30
CA PRO A 238 4.81 1.68 24.49
C PRO A 238 5.66 0.43 24.68
N ASP A 239 5.04 -0.70 24.99
CA ASP A 239 5.69 -2.02 25.15
C ASP A 239 5.71 -2.85 23.86
N LYS A 240 5.22 -2.32 22.75
CA LYS A 240 5.25 -3.01 21.46
C LYS A 240 6.67 -3.12 20.92
N PRO A 241 7.08 -4.32 20.50
CA PRO A 241 8.37 -4.49 19.86
C PRO A 241 8.35 -3.84 18.45
N LEU A 242 9.31 -2.97 18.19
CA LEU A 242 9.55 -2.45 16.85
C LEU A 242 10.20 -3.51 15.95
N MET A 243 9.81 -3.54 14.70
CA MET A 243 10.49 -4.35 13.70
C MET A 243 11.88 -3.76 13.44
N LYS A 244 12.91 -4.63 13.37
CA LYS A 244 14.28 -4.22 13.13
C LYS A 244 14.55 -4.17 11.63
N GLU A 245 14.39 -2.99 11.06
CA GLU A 245 14.49 -2.72 9.62
C GLU A 245 15.80 -2.00 9.27
N ASP A 246 16.16 -0.98 10.06
CA ASP A 246 17.29 -0.08 9.76
C ASP A 246 18.60 -0.85 9.53
N GLY A 247 18.98 -1.72 10.44
CA GLY A 247 20.18 -2.54 10.32
C GLY A 247 20.09 -3.72 9.34
N SER A 248 19.02 -3.83 8.54
CA SER A 248 18.73 -5.00 7.68
C SER A 248 18.37 -4.65 6.23
N LEU A 249 18.43 -3.39 5.85
CA LEU A 249 18.07 -2.91 4.51
C LEU A 249 18.91 -3.55 3.40
N ASP A 250 20.14 -3.94 3.67
CA ASP A 250 21.06 -4.61 2.74
C ASP A 250 20.62 -6.03 2.35
N ARG A 251 19.67 -6.62 3.09
CA ARG A 251 19.05 -7.93 2.80
C ARG A 251 17.98 -7.85 1.70
N ILE A 252 17.55 -6.66 1.32
CA ILE A 252 16.54 -6.46 0.27
C ILE A 252 17.20 -6.70 -1.09
N GLU A 253 16.78 -7.78 -1.77
CA GLU A 253 17.29 -8.20 -3.08
C GLU A 253 16.53 -7.54 -4.23
N ALA A 254 15.26 -7.18 -4.01
CA ALA A 254 14.37 -6.61 -5.01
C ALA A 254 14.89 -5.29 -5.56
N GLN A 255 14.66 -5.06 -6.86
CA GLN A 255 14.76 -3.69 -7.38
C GLN A 255 13.78 -2.80 -6.61
N THR A 256 14.24 -1.61 -6.20
CA THR A 256 13.45 -0.74 -5.34
C THR A 256 13.36 0.68 -5.92
N LEU A 257 12.14 1.17 -6.08
CA LEU A 257 11.85 2.57 -6.38
C LEU A 257 11.41 3.27 -5.10
N ILE A 258 12.09 4.33 -4.74
CA ILE A 258 11.77 5.17 -3.59
C ILE A 258 11.28 6.51 -4.12
N LEU A 259 10.04 6.88 -3.79
CA LEU A 259 9.41 8.15 -4.13
C LEU A 259 9.14 8.90 -2.83
N VAL A 260 9.54 10.16 -2.76
CA VAL A 260 9.30 11.00 -1.58
C VAL A 260 8.97 12.42 -2.00
N GLY A 261 7.93 13.00 -1.40
CA GLY A 261 7.62 14.41 -1.54
C GLY A 261 8.67 15.28 -0.83
N ARG A 262 9.17 16.30 -1.51
CA ARG A 262 10.18 17.21 -0.91
C ARG A 262 9.67 17.90 0.36
N ALA A 263 8.37 18.10 0.47
CA ALA A 263 7.73 18.74 1.60
C ALA A 263 7.04 17.71 2.53
N ASP A 264 7.43 16.46 2.49
CA ASP A 264 6.92 15.49 3.47
C ASP A 264 7.59 15.74 4.83
N TRP A 265 6.77 15.98 5.83
CA TRP A 265 7.26 16.25 7.20
C TRP A 265 7.27 14.97 8.04
N ILE A 266 6.43 13.97 7.69
CA ILE A 266 6.24 12.75 8.48
C ILE A 266 7.19 11.63 8.06
N CYS A 267 7.53 11.57 6.75
CA CYS A 267 8.55 10.69 6.19
C CYS A 267 9.52 11.56 5.38
N PRO A 268 10.43 12.27 6.04
CA PRO A 268 11.24 13.32 5.40
C PRO A 268 12.21 12.75 4.37
N VAL A 269 12.67 13.60 3.44
CA VAL A 269 13.65 13.22 2.40
C VAL A 269 14.88 12.53 2.98
N ALA A 270 15.35 12.96 4.16
CA ALA A 270 16.51 12.37 4.83
C ALA A 270 16.31 10.86 5.12
N GLU A 271 15.11 10.45 5.53
CA GLU A 271 14.78 9.04 5.74
C GLU A 271 14.78 8.27 4.42
N ALA A 272 14.18 8.83 3.35
CA ALA A 272 14.21 8.23 2.02
C ALA A 272 15.65 8.10 1.48
N GLU A 273 16.54 9.06 1.75
CA GLU A 273 17.97 8.98 1.44
C GLU A 273 18.66 7.87 2.25
N HIS A 274 18.27 7.69 3.51
CA HIS A 274 18.78 6.61 4.35
C HIS A 274 18.36 5.24 3.80
N ILE A 275 17.09 5.05 3.46
CA ILE A 275 16.59 3.84 2.77
C ILE A 275 17.40 3.58 1.48
N ARG A 276 17.60 4.63 0.67
CA ARG A 276 18.36 4.53 -0.59
C ARG A 276 19.79 4.06 -0.37
N LYS A 277 20.45 4.51 0.70
CA LYS A 277 21.82 4.09 1.05
C LYS A 277 21.88 2.64 1.51
N GLY A 278 20.86 2.19 2.23
CA GLY A 278 20.79 0.82 2.76
C GLY A 278 20.45 -0.24 1.71
N ILE A 279 19.61 0.10 0.70
CA ILE A 279 19.19 -0.86 -0.33
C ILE A 279 20.06 -0.71 -1.57
N ARG A 280 20.84 -1.76 -1.89
CA ARG A 280 21.82 -1.76 -2.99
C ARG A 280 21.19 -1.47 -4.35
N ASN A 281 20.08 -2.15 -4.68
CA ASN A 281 19.41 -2.06 -5.98
C ASN A 281 18.23 -1.06 -5.91
N SER A 282 18.49 0.18 -5.48
CA SER A 282 17.43 1.16 -5.32
C SER A 282 17.68 2.46 -6.08
N ARG A 283 16.59 3.15 -6.42
CA ARG A 283 16.57 4.46 -7.04
C ARG A 283 15.64 5.38 -6.26
N LEU A 284 16.16 6.54 -5.85
CA LEU A 284 15.39 7.59 -5.17
C LEU A 284 14.94 8.66 -6.18
N VAL A 285 13.70 9.06 -6.08
CA VAL A 285 13.12 10.21 -6.79
C VAL A 285 12.47 11.13 -5.78
N VAL A 286 13.04 12.31 -5.61
CA VAL A 286 12.43 13.38 -4.82
C VAL A 286 11.47 14.18 -5.70
N LEU A 287 10.23 14.30 -5.26
CA LEU A 287 9.14 14.96 -5.97
C LEU A 287 8.96 16.38 -5.46
N ASP A 288 9.43 17.36 -6.23
CA ASP A 288 9.25 18.77 -5.89
C ASP A 288 7.76 19.16 -5.89
N LYS A 289 7.39 20.09 -5.01
CA LYS A 289 6.00 20.55 -4.82
C LYS A 289 5.04 19.43 -4.40
N SER A 290 5.52 18.47 -3.65
CA SER A 290 4.73 17.40 -3.06
C SER A 290 5.06 17.23 -1.59
N GLY A 291 4.03 17.00 -0.79
CA GLY A 291 4.12 16.43 0.55
C GLY A 291 3.88 14.91 0.50
N HIS A 292 3.13 14.40 1.46
CA HIS A 292 2.91 12.97 1.73
C HIS A 292 2.00 12.23 0.72
N PHE A 293 1.32 12.96 -0.19
CA PHE A 293 0.38 12.38 -1.15
C PHE A 293 0.73 12.77 -2.60
N PRO A 294 1.84 12.25 -3.16
CA PRO A 294 2.35 12.68 -4.47
C PRO A 294 1.39 12.38 -5.62
N TRP A 295 0.57 11.34 -5.54
CA TRP A 295 -0.46 11.06 -6.55
C TRP A 295 -1.57 12.13 -6.60
N ILE A 296 -1.67 13.00 -5.58
CA ILE A 296 -2.60 14.13 -5.54
C ILE A 296 -1.93 15.41 -6.03
N GLU A 297 -0.70 15.69 -5.59
CA GLU A 297 -0.05 16.97 -5.84
C GLU A 297 0.73 17.02 -7.16
N VAL A 298 1.41 15.93 -7.53
CA VAL A 298 2.25 15.80 -8.73
C VAL A 298 1.94 14.51 -9.50
N SER A 299 0.65 14.24 -9.69
CA SER A 299 0.08 12.99 -10.18
C SER A 299 0.73 12.46 -11.46
N GLU A 300 0.92 13.31 -12.46
CA GLU A 300 1.51 12.90 -13.75
C GLU A 300 2.90 12.29 -13.56
N ARG A 301 3.78 12.99 -12.83
CA ARG A 301 5.14 12.51 -12.57
C ARG A 301 5.14 11.25 -11.71
N PHE A 302 4.32 11.23 -10.66
CA PHE A 302 4.19 10.07 -9.77
C PHE A 302 3.78 8.81 -10.55
N PHE A 303 2.68 8.87 -11.30
CA PHE A 303 2.21 7.71 -12.06
C PHE A 303 3.20 7.27 -13.13
N ALA A 304 3.85 8.20 -13.84
CA ALA A 304 4.88 7.87 -14.82
C ALA A 304 6.05 7.10 -14.23
N GLU A 305 6.51 7.47 -13.01
CA GLU A 305 7.59 6.76 -12.31
C GLU A 305 7.17 5.34 -11.89
N VAL A 306 5.97 5.19 -11.30
CA VAL A 306 5.46 3.87 -10.89
C VAL A 306 5.23 2.96 -12.08
N ILE A 307 4.58 3.45 -13.15
CA ILE A 307 4.29 2.65 -14.35
C ILE A 307 5.57 2.20 -15.04
N ARG A 308 6.57 3.08 -15.13
CA ARG A 308 7.87 2.73 -15.75
C ARG A 308 8.65 1.68 -14.96
N PHE A 309 8.50 1.69 -13.64
CA PHE A 309 9.22 0.78 -12.75
C PHE A 309 8.55 -0.60 -12.66
N ALA A 310 7.24 -0.65 -12.51
CA ALA A 310 6.51 -1.88 -12.18
C ALA A 310 6.03 -2.67 -13.42
N LYS A 311 6.27 -2.17 -14.65
CA LYS A 311 6.08 -2.91 -15.90
C LYS A 311 7.26 -3.86 -16.14
#